data_cd46677b9c71ee0e1e50bfbfe9e23407
#
_entry.id   cd46677b9c71ee0e1e50bfbfe9e23407
#
_cell.length_a   1.000
_cell.length_b   1.000
_cell.length_c   1.000
_cell.angle_alpha   90.00
_cell.angle_beta   90.00
_cell.angle_gamma   90.00
#
_symmetry.space_group_name_H-M   'P 1'
#
loop_
_entity.id
_entity.type
_entity.pdbx_description
1 polymer ?
#
loop_
_entity_poly.entity_id
_entity_poly.type
_entity_poly.pdbx_seq_one_letter_code
_entity_poly.pdbx_strand_id
1 'polypeptide(L)'
;MIPFFFSSLAISAVGKAAMDMVKEVRRQFREIPGIMEGKAKPEYEKCVAISTEASIREMIAPGALALLSPIIVGFLAGPEALGGLLAGITVSGVLMGMFQNNAGGAWDNAKKSFEKGVMIDGKEYKKGSEPHKAAVTGDTVGDPFKDTSGPSMNILIKLTSIVALVIAPHINEGGHDVAPAHSVVPQEVEATVVATDGAALDVSDRF
;
A
#
# COMPACT_ATOMS: atom_id res chain seq x y z
N MET A 1 -8.91 -5.36 -9.60
CA MET A 1 -7.86 -5.31 -10.65
C MET A 1 -6.93 -4.10 -10.51
N ILE A 2 -7.45 -2.85 -10.37
CA ILE A 2 -6.64 -1.61 -10.32
C ILE A 2 -5.53 -1.64 -9.26
N PRO A 3 -5.75 -2.02 -7.99
CA PRO A 3 -4.66 -2.07 -7.00
C PRO A 3 -3.50 -3.00 -7.39
N PHE A 4 -3.79 -4.13 -8.01
CA PHE A 4 -2.76 -5.07 -8.49
C PHE A 4 -1.93 -4.45 -9.63
N PHE A 5 -2.61 -3.81 -10.57
CA PHE A 5 -1.95 -3.15 -11.69
C PHE A 5 -1.09 -1.97 -11.22
N PHE A 6 -1.64 -1.15 -10.32
CA PHE A 6 -0.92 -0.05 -9.67
C PHE A 6 0.34 -0.55 -8.93
N SER A 7 0.21 -1.62 -8.13
CA SER A 7 1.34 -2.25 -7.44
C SER A 7 2.43 -2.71 -8.40
N SER A 8 2.04 -3.37 -9.50
CA SER A 8 2.97 -3.83 -10.53
C SER A 8 3.74 -2.68 -11.15
N LEU A 9 3.06 -1.58 -11.49
CA LEU A 9 3.69 -0.37 -12.02
C LEU A 9 4.65 0.25 -11.01
N ALA A 10 4.24 0.38 -9.74
CA ALA A 10 5.06 0.96 -8.68
C ALA A 10 6.34 0.14 -8.44
N ILE A 11 6.24 -1.20 -8.38
CA ILE A 11 7.40 -2.08 -8.19
C ILE A 11 8.34 -2.02 -9.41
N SER A 12 7.79 -2.01 -10.63
CA SER A 12 8.59 -1.83 -11.85
C SER A 12 9.33 -0.51 -11.85
N ALA A 13 8.68 0.58 -11.41
CA ALA A 13 9.27 1.90 -11.28
C ALA A 13 10.48 1.92 -10.33
N VAL A 14 10.34 1.30 -9.15
CA VAL A 14 11.44 1.15 -8.18
C VAL A 14 12.61 0.39 -8.80
N GLY A 15 12.32 -0.72 -9.49
CA GLY A 15 13.36 -1.52 -10.16
C GLY A 15 14.17 -0.72 -11.18
N LYS A 16 13.50 0.10 -12.00
CA LYS A 16 14.17 0.98 -12.97
C LYS A 16 15.03 2.05 -12.29
N ALA A 17 14.48 2.75 -11.30
CA ALA A 17 15.20 3.76 -10.53
C ALA A 17 16.44 3.17 -9.83
N ALA A 18 16.31 1.98 -9.23
CA ALA A 18 17.42 1.28 -8.62
C ALA A 18 18.51 0.91 -9.63
N MET A 19 18.13 0.46 -10.83
CA MET A 19 19.10 0.13 -11.89
C MET A 19 19.88 1.36 -12.38
N ASP A 20 19.25 2.52 -12.48
CA ASP A 20 19.92 3.75 -12.86
C ASP A 20 20.91 4.19 -11.75
N MET A 21 20.54 4.04 -10.50
CA MET A 21 21.44 4.26 -9.36
C MET A 21 22.64 3.29 -9.38
N VAL A 22 22.41 2.01 -9.64
CA VAL A 22 23.48 1.00 -9.75
C VAL A 22 24.47 1.35 -10.85
N LYS A 23 23.98 1.82 -12.00
CA LYS A 23 24.87 2.27 -13.10
C LYS A 23 25.76 3.43 -12.66
N GLU A 24 25.18 4.42 -11.98
CA GLU A 24 25.94 5.58 -11.48
C GLU A 24 26.99 5.18 -10.44
N VAL A 25 26.61 4.36 -9.46
CA VAL A 25 27.55 3.88 -8.43
C VAL A 25 28.70 3.10 -9.07
N ARG A 26 28.42 2.23 -10.06
CA ARG A 26 29.45 1.50 -10.81
C ARG A 26 30.33 2.44 -11.64
N ARG A 27 29.79 3.54 -12.18
CA ARG A 27 30.57 4.57 -12.85
C ARG A 27 31.55 5.21 -11.89
N GLN A 28 31.07 5.64 -10.71
CA GLN A 28 31.90 6.27 -9.69
C GLN A 28 33.05 5.37 -9.24
N PHE A 29 32.79 4.08 -9.03
CA PHE A 29 33.85 3.12 -8.67
C PHE A 29 34.92 2.95 -9.74
N ARG A 30 34.60 3.13 -11.02
CA ARG A 30 35.56 3.04 -12.12
C ARG A 30 36.31 4.33 -12.39
N GLU A 31 35.64 5.46 -12.24
CA GLU A 31 36.14 6.77 -12.71
C GLU A 31 36.74 7.63 -11.60
N ILE A 32 36.41 7.38 -10.32
CA ILE A 32 36.94 8.17 -9.22
C ILE A 32 38.03 7.37 -8.49
N PRO A 33 39.33 7.73 -8.68
CA PRO A 33 40.42 7.04 -8.01
C PRO A 33 40.34 7.23 -6.49
N GLY A 34 40.54 6.14 -5.73
CA GLY A 34 40.59 6.19 -4.27
C GLY A 34 39.22 6.16 -3.56
N ILE A 35 38.09 6.02 -4.29
CA ILE A 35 36.77 5.91 -3.67
C ILE A 35 36.63 4.60 -2.87
N MET A 36 37.18 3.48 -3.40
CA MET A 36 37.16 2.19 -2.73
C MET A 36 38.04 2.15 -1.47
N GLU A 37 39.04 3.01 -1.40
CA GLU A 37 39.98 3.15 -0.29
C GLU A 37 39.55 4.20 0.73
N GLY A 38 38.37 4.84 0.50
CA GLY A 38 37.85 5.91 1.35
C GLY A 38 38.62 7.22 1.29
N LYS A 39 39.53 7.39 0.31
CA LYS A 39 40.32 8.61 0.10
C LYS A 39 39.59 9.69 -0.69
N ALA A 40 38.70 9.29 -1.61
CA ALA A 40 37.86 10.19 -2.39
C ALA A 40 36.41 10.12 -1.91
N LYS A 41 35.70 11.27 -1.98
CA LYS A 41 34.26 11.34 -1.62
C LYS A 41 33.42 10.95 -2.82
N PRO A 42 32.35 10.17 -2.63
CA PRO A 42 31.36 9.91 -3.68
C PRO A 42 30.63 11.18 -4.13
N GLU A 43 30.17 11.19 -5.37
CA GLU A 43 29.32 12.24 -5.94
C GLU A 43 27.85 12.06 -5.46
N TYR A 44 27.57 12.36 -4.21
CA TYR A 44 26.24 12.16 -3.62
C TYR A 44 25.16 13.00 -4.32
N GLU A 45 25.46 14.23 -4.69
CA GLU A 45 24.51 15.13 -5.37
C GLU A 45 23.99 14.51 -6.66
N LYS A 46 24.87 13.86 -7.44
CA LYS A 46 24.49 13.18 -8.66
C LYS A 46 23.60 11.96 -8.41
N CYS A 47 23.89 11.21 -7.36
CA CYS A 47 23.05 10.09 -6.96
C CYS A 47 21.65 10.57 -6.56
N VAL A 48 21.55 11.64 -5.78
CA VAL A 48 20.27 12.24 -5.37
C VAL A 48 19.50 12.76 -6.59
N ALA A 49 20.17 13.46 -7.51
CA ALA A 49 19.55 13.97 -8.73
C ALA A 49 18.96 12.84 -9.59
N ILE A 50 19.72 11.75 -9.83
CA ILE A 50 19.24 10.58 -10.57
C ILE A 50 18.04 9.94 -9.89
N SER A 51 18.10 9.74 -8.57
CA SER A 51 17.00 9.14 -7.81
C SER A 51 15.73 9.99 -7.87
N THR A 52 15.87 11.31 -7.74
CA THR A 52 14.73 12.25 -7.79
C THR A 52 14.10 12.28 -9.17
N GLU A 53 14.90 12.41 -10.23
CA GLU A 53 14.43 12.42 -11.62
C GLU A 53 13.72 11.11 -11.98
N ALA A 54 14.32 9.97 -11.65
CA ALA A 54 13.72 8.67 -11.88
C ALA A 54 12.40 8.51 -11.12
N SER A 55 12.35 8.94 -9.86
CA SER A 55 11.13 8.86 -9.04
C SER A 55 9.98 9.66 -9.64
N ILE A 56 10.23 10.90 -10.08
CA ILE A 56 9.20 11.75 -10.70
C ILE A 56 8.72 11.12 -12.01
N ARG A 57 9.63 10.72 -12.88
CA ARG A 57 9.31 10.15 -14.20
C ARG A 57 8.51 8.84 -14.09
N GLU A 58 8.95 7.93 -13.24
CA GLU A 58 8.33 6.61 -13.11
C GLU A 58 7.00 6.63 -12.36
N MET A 59 6.72 7.68 -11.57
CA MET A 59 5.43 7.84 -10.88
C MET A 59 4.32 8.42 -11.75
N ILE A 60 4.61 8.86 -12.98
CA ILE A 60 3.58 9.37 -13.91
C ILE A 60 2.55 8.28 -14.24
N ALA A 61 2.97 7.07 -14.58
CA ALA A 61 2.05 6.01 -14.98
C ALA A 61 1.14 5.52 -13.83
N PRO A 62 1.64 5.20 -12.63
CA PRO A 62 0.79 4.90 -11.49
C PRO A 62 -0.15 6.06 -11.11
N GLY A 63 0.36 7.30 -11.13
CA GLY A 63 -0.43 8.50 -10.84
C GLY A 63 -1.56 8.71 -11.85
N ALA A 64 -1.28 8.55 -13.14
CA ALA A 64 -2.30 8.62 -14.18
C ALA A 64 -3.36 7.55 -14.01
N LEU A 65 -2.99 6.32 -13.68
CA LEU A 65 -3.95 5.25 -13.40
C LEU A 65 -4.88 5.62 -12.23
N ALA A 66 -4.33 6.16 -11.14
CA ALA A 66 -5.10 6.55 -9.97
C ALA A 66 -6.08 7.70 -10.25
N LEU A 67 -5.66 8.70 -11.04
CA LEU A 67 -6.47 9.86 -11.38
C LEU A 67 -7.52 9.55 -12.45
N LEU A 68 -7.12 8.88 -13.52
CA LEU A 68 -7.98 8.69 -14.69
C LEU A 68 -9.00 7.56 -14.48
N SER A 69 -8.70 6.54 -13.67
CA SER A 69 -9.63 5.42 -13.50
C SER A 69 -11.02 5.83 -12.98
N PRO A 70 -11.17 6.63 -11.91
CA PRO A 70 -12.50 7.08 -11.47
C PRO A 70 -13.16 8.02 -12.46
N ILE A 71 -12.40 8.86 -13.16
CA ILE A 71 -12.94 9.78 -14.19
C ILE A 71 -13.52 8.97 -15.33
N ILE A 72 -12.75 8.04 -15.90
CA ILE A 72 -13.18 7.23 -17.04
C ILE A 72 -14.42 6.40 -16.65
N VAL A 73 -14.39 5.73 -15.52
CA VAL A 73 -15.51 4.89 -15.09
C VAL A 73 -16.74 5.74 -14.76
N GLY A 74 -16.57 6.85 -14.07
CA GLY A 74 -17.68 7.75 -13.70
C GLY A 74 -18.40 8.31 -14.92
N PHE A 75 -17.68 8.84 -15.90
CA PHE A 75 -18.31 9.44 -17.09
C PHE A 75 -18.78 8.43 -18.14
N LEU A 76 -18.13 7.27 -18.29
CA LEU A 76 -18.52 6.27 -19.29
C LEU A 76 -19.52 5.23 -18.78
N ALA A 77 -19.43 4.86 -17.51
CA ALA A 77 -20.23 3.76 -16.94
C ALA A 77 -21.22 4.23 -15.85
N GLY A 78 -21.16 5.52 -15.46
CA GLY A 78 -22.10 6.13 -14.53
C GLY A 78 -21.73 6.00 -13.04
N PRO A 79 -22.57 6.60 -12.16
CA PRO A 79 -22.28 6.72 -10.73
C PRO A 79 -22.28 5.37 -9.99
N GLU A 80 -23.14 4.44 -10.40
CA GLU A 80 -23.22 3.10 -9.79
C GLU A 80 -21.95 2.30 -10.02
N ALA A 81 -21.42 2.33 -11.26
CA ALA A 81 -20.17 1.68 -11.61
C ALA A 81 -18.97 2.33 -10.88
N LEU A 82 -19.00 3.66 -10.71
CA LEU A 82 -18.00 4.37 -9.92
C LEU A 82 -18.06 3.95 -8.46
N GLY A 83 -19.23 3.82 -7.86
CA GLY A 83 -19.42 3.30 -6.51
C GLY A 83 -18.85 1.89 -6.35
N GLY A 84 -19.13 1.00 -7.30
CA GLY A 84 -18.57 -0.35 -7.37
C GLY A 84 -17.05 -0.35 -7.50
N LEU A 85 -16.49 0.54 -8.33
CA LEU A 85 -15.05 0.74 -8.48
C LEU A 85 -14.39 1.13 -7.16
N LEU A 86 -14.95 2.13 -6.46
CA LEU A 86 -14.42 2.61 -5.18
C LEU A 86 -14.45 1.52 -4.10
N ALA A 87 -15.56 0.79 -3.99
CA ALA A 87 -15.67 -0.33 -3.07
C ALA A 87 -14.61 -1.40 -3.38
N GLY A 88 -14.46 -1.78 -4.66
CA GLY A 88 -13.47 -2.75 -5.11
C GLY A 88 -12.03 -2.30 -4.88
N ILE A 89 -11.71 -1.04 -5.15
CA ILE A 89 -10.37 -0.46 -4.87
C ILE A 89 -10.10 -0.45 -3.37
N THR A 90 -11.06 -0.05 -2.55
CA THR A 90 -10.89 0.02 -1.10
C THR A 90 -10.61 -1.36 -0.52
N VAL A 91 -11.46 -2.35 -0.79
CA VAL A 91 -11.29 -3.71 -0.25
C VAL A 91 -9.98 -4.34 -0.73
N SER A 92 -9.77 -4.39 -2.04
CA SER A 92 -8.57 -5.03 -2.58
C SER A 92 -7.28 -4.25 -2.31
N GLY A 93 -7.35 -2.91 -2.25
CA GLY A 93 -6.22 -2.05 -1.93
C GLY A 93 -5.78 -2.16 -0.47
N VAL A 94 -6.72 -2.22 0.47
CA VAL A 94 -6.41 -2.45 1.89
C VAL A 94 -5.75 -3.81 2.08
N LEU A 95 -6.33 -4.87 1.53
CA LEU A 95 -5.77 -6.23 1.64
C LEU A 95 -4.39 -6.32 1.00
N MET A 96 -4.19 -5.71 -0.18
CA MET A 96 -2.90 -5.70 -0.86
C MET A 96 -1.86 -4.90 -0.05
N GLY A 97 -2.23 -3.74 0.49
CA GLY A 97 -1.33 -2.93 1.33
C GLY A 97 -0.90 -3.68 2.59
N MET A 98 -1.84 -4.35 3.28
CA MET A 98 -1.53 -5.18 4.45
C MET A 98 -0.61 -6.35 4.07
N PHE A 99 -0.90 -7.05 2.97
CA PHE A 99 -0.07 -8.15 2.48
C PHE A 99 1.37 -7.68 2.22
N GLN A 100 1.54 -6.61 1.45
CA GLN A 100 2.86 -6.13 1.07
C GLN A 100 3.68 -5.62 2.26
N ASN A 101 3.06 -4.87 3.17
CA ASN A 101 3.73 -4.39 4.37
C ASN A 101 4.16 -5.56 5.28
N ASN A 102 3.29 -6.56 5.47
CA ASN A 102 3.59 -7.71 6.31
C ASN A 102 4.65 -8.62 5.67
N ALA A 103 4.53 -8.92 4.39
CA ALA A 103 5.51 -9.74 3.67
C ALA A 103 6.89 -9.06 3.63
N GLY A 104 6.94 -7.75 3.30
CA GLY A 104 8.17 -6.99 3.31
C GLY A 104 8.81 -6.90 4.70
N GLY A 105 8.00 -6.65 5.74
CA GLY A 105 8.45 -6.65 7.12
C GLY A 105 8.97 -8.00 7.60
N ALA A 106 8.37 -9.10 7.15
CA ALA A 106 8.82 -10.44 7.49
C ALA A 106 10.21 -10.74 6.93
N TRP A 107 10.48 -10.39 5.67
CA TRP A 107 11.81 -10.57 5.06
C TRP A 107 12.88 -9.71 5.72
N ASP A 108 12.58 -8.44 6.02
CA ASP A 108 13.51 -7.56 6.73
C ASP A 108 13.83 -8.10 8.14
N ASN A 109 12.83 -8.57 8.86
CA ASN A 109 13.02 -9.19 10.17
C ASN A 109 13.83 -10.49 10.09
N ALA A 110 13.58 -11.32 9.08
CA ALA A 110 14.37 -12.54 8.86
C ALA A 110 15.85 -12.20 8.62
N LYS A 111 16.16 -11.24 7.74
CA LYS A 111 17.53 -10.76 7.50
C LYS A 111 18.20 -10.28 8.80
N LYS A 112 17.52 -9.39 9.54
CA LYS A 112 18.03 -8.86 10.81
C LYS A 112 18.22 -9.92 11.89
N SER A 113 17.40 -10.96 11.90
CA SER A 113 17.55 -12.09 12.82
C SER A 113 18.85 -12.83 12.56
N PHE A 114 19.16 -13.15 11.30
CA PHE A 114 20.43 -13.78 10.95
C PHE A 114 21.65 -12.89 11.22
N GLU A 115 21.51 -11.57 11.09
CA GLU A 115 22.60 -10.63 11.43
C GLU A 115 22.96 -10.69 12.93
N LYS A 116 21.96 -10.92 13.79
CA LYS A 116 22.15 -11.11 15.24
C LYS A 116 22.62 -12.52 15.62
N GLY A 117 22.39 -13.50 14.78
CA GLY A 117 22.61 -14.91 15.02
C GLY A 117 21.34 -15.65 15.43
N VAL A 118 21.03 -16.73 14.72
CA VAL A 118 19.85 -17.57 14.96
C VAL A 118 20.28 -19.01 15.11
N MET A 119 19.76 -19.68 16.13
CA MET A 119 19.92 -21.12 16.32
C MET A 119 18.80 -21.86 15.58
N ILE A 120 19.19 -22.74 14.64
CA ILE A 120 18.26 -23.62 13.93
C ILE A 120 18.82 -25.02 14.01
N ASP A 121 18.04 -25.96 14.51
CA ASP A 121 18.43 -27.38 14.69
C ASP A 121 19.79 -27.59 15.39
N GLY A 122 20.05 -26.78 16.42
CA GLY A 122 21.28 -26.84 17.20
C GLY A 122 22.51 -26.23 16.52
N LYS A 123 22.36 -25.63 15.34
CA LYS A 123 23.43 -24.93 14.61
C LYS A 123 23.17 -23.43 14.57
N GLU A 124 24.20 -22.66 14.92
CA GLU A 124 24.12 -21.20 14.86
C GLU A 124 24.40 -20.69 13.44
N TYR A 125 23.46 -19.86 12.91
CA TYR A 125 23.62 -19.18 11.64
C TYR A 125 23.74 -17.68 11.87
N LYS A 126 24.78 -17.08 11.31
CA LYS A 126 25.11 -15.66 11.43
C LYS A 126 25.16 -14.96 10.08
N LYS A 127 25.46 -13.66 10.12
CA LYS A 127 25.72 -12.84 8.94
C LYS A 127 26.71 -13.52 8.00
N GLY A 128 26.38 -13.61 6.72
CA GLY A 128 27.20 -14.26 5.68
C GLY A 128 26.91 -15.75 5.48
N SER A 129 26.09 -16.39 6.32
CA SER A 129 25.63 -17.78 6.11
C SER A 129 24.67 -17.89 4.93
N GLU A 130 24.48 -19.09 4.36
CA GLU A 130 23.57 -19.31 3.24
C GLU A 130 22.10 -18.91 3.56
N PRO A 131 21.52 -19.22 4.74
CA PRO A 131 20.22 -18.71 5.12
C PRO A 131 20.16 -17.18 5.20
N HIS A 132 21.23 -16.52 5.66
CA HIS A 132 21.31 -15.06 5.65
C HIS A 132 21.28 -14.50 4.22
N LYS A 133 22.04 -15.07 3.29
CA LYS A 133 22.03 -14.65 1.88
C LYS A 133 20.65 -14.82 1.24
N ALA A 134 19.96 -15.93 1.53
CA ALA A 134 18.60 -16.15 1.08
C ALA A 134 17.63 -15.11 1.65
N ALA A 135 17.76 -14.76 2.94
CA ALA A 135 16.97 -13.71 3.57
C ALA A 135 17.24 -12.33 2.95
N VAL A 136 18.49 -12.00 2.60
CA VAL A 136 18.85 -10.76 1.89
C VAL A 136 18.20 -10.71 0.50
N THR A 137 18.18 -11.83 -0.22
CA THR A 137 17.48 -11.91 -1.51
C THR A 137 15.98 -11.68 -1.36
N GLY A 138 15.36 -12.28 -0.34
CA GLY A 138 13.95 -12.05 -0.02
C GLY A 138 13.67 -10.59 0.36
N ASP A 139 14.53 -9.98 1.15
CA ASP A 139 14.42 -8.57 1.55
C ASP A 139 14.55 -7.59 0.36
N THR A 140 15.35 -7.94 -0.65
CA THR A 140 15.44 -7.16 -1.90
C THR A 140 14.08 -7.05 -2.61
N VAL A 141 13.22 -8.05 -2.50
CA VAL A 141 11.82 -8.02 -2.95
C VAL A 141 10.91 -7.36 -1.92
N GLY A 142 11.17 -7.62 -0.64
CA GLY A 142 10.39 -7.12 0.48
C GLY A 142 10.45 -5.60 0.66
N ASP A 143 11.62 -4.99 0.44
CA ASP A 143 11.81 -3.55 0.58
C ASP A 143 10.87 -2.74 -0.36
N PRO A 144 10.77 -2.99 -1.67
CA PRO A 144 9.78 -2.35 -2.52
C PRO A 144 8.33 -2.56 -2.05
N PHE A 145 8.02 -3.68 -1.45
CA PHE A 145 6.69 -3.96 -0.92
C PHE A 145 6.36 -3.07 0.27
N LYS A 146 7.20 -3.05 1.30
CA LYS A 146 6.91 -2.32 2.54
C LYS A 146 7.16 -0.82 2.44
N ASP A 147 8.16 -0.40 1.65
CA ASP A 147 8.62 0.98 1.64
C ASP A 147 8.08 1.81 0.46
N THR A 148 7.53 1.16 -0.57
CA THR A 148 7.00 1.85 -1.75
C THR A 148 5.57 1.43 -2.08
N SER A 149 5.36 0.20 -2.54
CA SER A 149 4.05 -0.23 -3.07
C SER A 149 2.98 -0.33 -1.99
N GLY A 150 3.31 -0.87 -0.82
CA GLY A 150 2.37 -0.98 0.31
C GLY A 150 1.84 0.39 0.76
N PRO A 151 2.70 1.34 1.15
CA PRO A 151 2.28 2.70 1.49
C PRO A 151 1.53 3.42 0.37
N SER A 152 1.90 3.18 -0.89
CA SER A 152 1.23 3.79 -2.05
C SER A 152 -0.21 3.31 -2.25
N MET A 153 -0.60 2.13 -1.74
CA MET A 153 -1.99 1.67 -1.75
C MET A 153 -2.90 2.63 -0.99
N ASN A 154 -2.46 3.18 0.14
CA ASN A 154 -3.21 4.18 0.90
C ASN A 154 -3.41 5.47 0.08
N ILE A 155 -2.41 5.88 -0.69
CA ILE A 155 -2.49 7.04 -1.58
C ILE A 155 -3.48 6.75 -2.73
N LEU A 156 -3.41 5.58 -3.34
CA LEU A 156 -4.35 5.16 -4.38
C LEU A 156 -5.81 5.26 -3.91
N ILE A 157 -6.13 4.65 -2.76
CA ILE A 157 -7.49 4.67 -2.20
C ILE A 157 -7.97 6.09 -1.94
N LYS A 158 -7.15 6.92 -1.31
CA LYS A 158 -7.51 8.31 -1.01
C LYS A 158 -7.70 9.14 -2.28
N LEU A 159 -6.77 9.03 -3.22
CA LEU A 159 -6.80 9.83 -4.45
C LEU A 159 -8.00 9.48 -5.31
N THR A 160 -8.29 8.20 -5.52
CA THR A 160 -9.46 7.76 -6.27
C THR A 160 -10.77 8.20 -5.60
N SER A 161 -10.85 8.17 -4.26
CA SER A 161 -12.02 8.63 -3.51
C SER A 161 -12.21 10.15 -3.62
N ILE A 162 -11.13 10.94 -3.51
CA ILE A 162 -11.21 12.40 -3.67
C ILE A 162 -11.64 12.77 -5.08
N VAL A 163 -11.05 12.16 -6.10
CA VAL A 163 -11.44 12.41 -7.49
C VAL A 163 -12.91 12.06 -7.72
N ALA A 164 -13.37 10.91 -7.20
CA ALA A 164 -14.77 10.51 -7.32
C ALA A 164 -15.73 11.51 -6.67
N LEU A 165 -15.39 12.06 -5.50
CA LEU A 165 -16.19 13.09 -4.83
C LEU A 165 -16.27 14.38 -5.66
N VAL A 166 -15.15 14.79 -6.27
CA VAL A 166 -15.11 15.99 -7.11
C VAL A 166 -15.95 15.85 -8.37
N ILE A 167 -15.95 14.68 -9.00
CA ILE A 167 -16.71 14.44 -10.24
C ILE A 167 -18.17 14.03 -10.01
N ALA A 168 -18.53 13.58 -8.79
CA ALA A 168 -19.88 13.09 -8.49
C ALA A 168 -21.03 14.06 -8.90
N PRO A 169 -20.97 15.38 -8.64
CA PRO A 169 -22.01 16.30 -9.07
C PRO A 169 -22.18 16.34 -10.59
N HIS A 170 -21.11 16.17 -11.35
CA HIS A 170 -21.10 16.29 -12.81
C HIS A 170 -21.57 15.01 -13.53
N ILE A 171 -21.58 13.88 -12.85
CA ILE A 171 -22.02 12.60 -13.41
C ILE A 171 -23.55 12.47 -13.33
N ASN A 172 -24.19 13.06 -12.32
CA ASN A 172 -25.65 13.00 -12.12
C ASN A 172 -26.45 13.89 -13.09
N GLU A 173 -25.83 14.88 -13.73
CA GLU A 173 -26.48 15.74 -14.71
C GLU A 173 -26.76 15.05 -16.05
N GLY A 174 -26.26 13.86 -16.28
CA GLY A 174 -26.41 13.05 -17.50
C GLY A 174 -27.60 12.08 -17.53
N GLY A 175 -28.72 12.39 -16.84
CA GLY A 175 -30.03 11.82 -17.17
C GLY A 175 -30.23 10.33 -16.88
N HIS A 176 -29.93 9.85 -15.68
CA HIS A 176 -30.69 8.78 -15.08
C HIS A 176 -31.45 9.36 -13.90
N ASP A 177 -32.78 9.37 -14.00
CA ASP A 177 -33.68 9.61 -12.87
C ASP A 177 -33.35 8.58 -11.80
N VAL A 178 -32.41 8.93 -10.92
CA VAL A 178 -32.22 8.18 -9.69
C VAL A 178 -33.47 8.47 -8.87
N ALA A 179 -34.38 7.51 -8.81
CA ALA A 179 -35.45 7.53 -7.84
C ALA A 179 -34.86 7.96 -6.50
N PRO A 180 -35.46 8.95 -5.80
CA PRO A 180 -34.90 9.43 -4.55
C PRO A 180 -34.65 8.23 -3.67
N ALA A 181 -33.42 8.10 -3.18
CA ALA A 181 -33.08 7.09 -2.21
C ALA A 181 -34.15 7.17 -1.13
N HIS A 182 -34.97 6.12 -1.02
CA HIS A 182 -35.90 6.01 0.07
C HIS A 182 -35.10 6.36 1.32
N SER A 183 -35.44 7.50 1.92
CA SER A 183 -35.00 7.82 3.25
C SER A 183 -35.31 6.57 4.06
N VAL A 184 -34.29 5.84 4.46
CA VAL A 184 -34.41 4.83 5.51
C VAL A 184 -34.70 5.69 6.75
N VAL A 185 -35.98 6.03 6.90
CA VAL A 185 -36.50 6.50 8.17
C VAL A 185 -36.13 5.37 9.14
N PRO A 186 -35.38 5.63 10.20
CA PRO A 186 -35.19 4.61 11.22
C PRO A 186 -36.58 4.20 11.65
N GLN A 187 -37.00 2.96 11.39
CA GLN A 187 -38.16 2.39 12.04
C GLN A 187 -37.86 2.49 13.53
N GLU A 188 -38.56 3.41 14.19
CA GLU A 188 -38.63 3.39 15.64
C GLU A 188 -38.99 1.94 16.01
N VAL A 189 -38.06 1.26 16.62
CA VAL A 189 -38.31 -0.03 17.26
C VAL A 189 -39.23 0.33 18.42
N GLU A 190 -40.55 0.22 18.17
CA GLU A 190 -41.51 0.20 19.25
C GLU A 190 -41.11 -0.91 20.21
N ALA A 191 -40.47 -0.50 21.30
CA ALA A 191 -40.15 -1.39 22.40
C ALA A 191 -41.49 -1.83 22.97
N THR A 192 -41.98 -2.97 22.54
CA THR A 192 -43.09 -3.67 23.19
C THR A 192 -42.57 -4.04 24.58
N VAL A 193 -42.88 -3.18 25.52
CA VAL A 193 -42.75 -3.49 26.95
C VAL A 193 -43.76 -4.58 27.24
N VAL A 194 -43.34 -5.81 27.17
CA VAL A 194 -44.06 -6.92 27.75
C VAL A 194 -43.99 -6.74 29.28
N ALA A 195 -45.05 -6.21 29.84
CA ALA A 195 -45.26 -6.23 31.27
C ALA A 195 -45.40 -7.69 31.70
N THR A 196 -44.35 -8.29 32.22
CA THR A 196 -44.45 -9.51 33.01
C THR A 196 -44.77 -9.12 34.43
N ASP A 197 -46.00 -9.49 34.83
CA ASP A 197 -46.50 -9.47 36.17
C ASP A 197 -45.55 -10.09 37.19
N GLY A 198 -45.51 -9.44 38.33
CA GLY A 198 -45.00 -9.77 39.62
C GLY A 198 -44.35 -11.13 39.89
N ALA A 199 -43.05 -11.08 40.15
CA ALA A 199 -42.41 -11.95 41.12
C ALA A 199 -41.25 -11.18 41.76
N ALA A 200 -41.55 -10.62 42.93
CA ALA A 200 -40.53 -10.13 43.84
C ALA A 200 -39.65 -11.32 44.27
N LEU A 201 -38.40 -11.33 43.86
CA LEU A 201 -37.38 -12.15 44.49
C LEU A 201 -36.57 -11.26 45.42
N ASP A 202 -36.82 -11.46 46.71
CA ASP A 202 -36.03 -11.01 47.82
C ASP A 202 -34.60 -11.55 47.71
N VAL A 203 -33.63 -10.66 47.58
CA VAL A 203 -32.20 -10.96 47.66
C VAL A 203 -31.63 -10.19 48.85
N SER A 204 -32.10 -10.56 50.04
CA SER A 204 -31.36 -10.40 51.29
C SER A 204 -30.92 -11.77 51.74
N ASP A 205 -29.75 -12.21 51.36
CA ASP A 205 -28.84 -13.14 52.05
C ASP A 205 -27.87 -13.77 51.04
N ARG A 206 -26.68 -13.22 51.03
CA ARG A 206 -25.38 -13.92 51.03
C ARG A 206 -24.26 -13.02 50.57
N PHE A 207 -23.52 -12.59 51.62
CA PHE A 207 -22.10 -12.19 51.62
C PHE A 207 -21.59 -11.17 50.59
#